data_149686d44361d22cd3acb57c6b08ec4c
#
_entry.id   149686d44361d22cd3acb57c6b08ec4c
#
_cell.length_a   1.000
_cell.length_b   1.000
_cell.length_c   1.000
_cell.angle_alpha   90.00
_cell.angle_beta   90.00
_cell.angle_gamma   90.00
#
_symmetry.space_group_name_H-M   'P 1'
#
loop_
_entity.id
_entity.type
_entity.pdbx_description
1 polymer ?
#
loop_
_entity_poly.entity_id
_entity_poly.type
_entity_poly.pdbx_seq_one_letter_code
_entity_poly.pdbx_strand_id
1 'polypeptide(L)'
;MPDATASPFDRKPTERAYAAIGYALMAIVAAIFCYLRFIPTDRAIAFRLVVTMLLLMNLLYWRLADRRLNRYVLDPMRSRACRTLLAAFILLINIPVADMVLRGRMPGYLVTLPSAYPDAVVMWHLSLVVLLSAISLARLVVVLICRVGVWIRRRPSSEPTAHTAAPTNGPANRAGARDGDSDDPISPADPGRRRFLQTACVSLPAMALPMAVVAARRQENALLVRRLPLPAPWLPDRLRGLTITHFSDLHVGRHYRPWMLRKLVDIVGDLNSDLILVTGDIVDVSNDMLPPAMRALGQMRAPYGMFHCIGNHDQIDNRAEWIAAMRERFDLLIDQRRSIEIGGERLTIAGLDFARRDLSELNVPSHAYHAQETLLGHDPASDGPVIALAHHPHAFDALRARGVPLTLSGHTHGGQLMLTAPESSLEIGAGNALFRYIRGVYQRDASSLFVNAGVGNWFPLRINAPAEIVQIQLV
;
A
#
# COMPACT_ATOMS: atom_id res chain seq x y z
N MET A 1 30.70 36.29 -18.56
CA MET A 1 30.42 34.99 -19.14
C MET A 1 30.95 33.93 -18.20
N PRO A 2 30.18 33.04 -17.65
CA PRO A 2 30.70 31.96 -16.79
C PRO A 2 31.13 30.80 -17.70
N ASP A 3 32.29 30.33 -17.39
CA ASP A 3 33.15 29.32 -17.98
C ASP A 3 32.38 28.06 -18.44
N ALA A 4 32.43 27.78 -19.73
CA ALA A 4 31.72 26.64 -20.37
C ALA A 4 32.53 25.33 -20.36
N THR A 5 33.62 25.25 -19.61
CA THR A 5 34.59 24.13 -19.64
C THR A 5 34.50 23.18 -18.44
N ALA A 6 33.50 23.32 -17.55
CA ALA A 6 33.38 22.42 -16.42
C ALA A 6 32.86 21.04 -16.84
N SER A 7 33.73 20.05 -16.80
CA SER A 7 33.43 18.62 -16.90
C SER A 7 32.24 18.21 -16.06
N PRO A 8 31.37 17.29 -16.52
CA PRO A 8 30.27 16.75 -15.68
C PRO A 8 30.77 16.12 -14.37
N PHE A 9 32.08 15.92 -14.23
CA PHE A 9 32.73 15.42 -13.01
C PHE A 9 33.14 16.52 -12.02
N ASP A 10 33.11 17.81 -12.40
CA ASP A 10 33.42 18.95 -11.53
C ASP A 10 32.19 19.48 -10.77
N ARG A 11 31.32 18.58 -10.33
CA ARG A 11 30.25 18.95 -9.41
C ARG A 11 30.84 19.37 -8.09
N LYS A 12 30.44 20.56 -7.61
CA LYS A 12 30.84 21.08 -6.31
C LYS A 12 30.69 19.99 -5.25
N PRO A 13 31.61 19.86 -4.28
CA PRO A 13 31.59 18.81 -3.24
C PRO A 13 30.23 18.62 -2.55
N THR A 14 29.46 19.72 -2.43
CA THR A 14 28.12 19.72 -1.88
C THR A 14 27.09 18.93 -2.71
N GLU A 15 27.19 18.88 -4.06
CA GLU A 15 26.24 18.11 -4.89
C GLU A 15 26.52 16.60 -4.83
N ARG A 16 27.80 16.22 -4.71
CA ARG A 16 28.19 14.81 -4.47
C ARG A 16 27.69 14.32 -3.11
N ALA A 17 27.81 15.15 -2.07
CA ALA A 17 27.31 14.82 -0.74
C ALA A 17 25.78 14.60 -0.72
N TYR A 18 24.99 15.41 -1.46
CA TYR A 18 23.53 15.21 -1.52
C TYR A 18 23.12 13.97 -2.30
N ALA A 19 23.83 13.63 -3.37
CA ALA A 19 23.58 12.39 -4.07
C ALA A 19 23.88 11.19 -3.16
N ALA A 20 25.00 11.23 -2.43
CA ALA A 20 25.37 10.20 -1.47
C ALA A 20 24.32 10.06 -0.35
N ILE A 21 23.83 11.17 0.20
CA ILE A 21 22.75 11.16 1.21
C ILE A 21 21.47 10.52 0.62
N GLY A 22 21.08 10.87 -0.61
CA GLY A 22 19.92 10.27 -1.28
C GLY A 22 20.07 8.74 -1.45
N TYR A 23 21.24 8.26 -1.86
CA TYR A 23 21.52 6.82 -1.96
C TYR A 23 21.55 6.13 -0.60
N ALA A 24 22.14 6.77 0.41
CA ALA A 24 22.16 6.24 1.78
C ALA A 24 20.74 6.13 2.35
N LEU A 25 19.91 7.15 2.14
CA LEU A 25 18.50 7.11 2.56
C LEU A 25 17.72 5.99 1.86
N MET A 26 17.94 5.79 0.54
CA MET A 26 17.31 4.66 -0.16
C MET A 26 17.77 3.30 0.34
N ALA A 27 19.08 3.14 0.60
CA ALA A 27 19.63 1.92 1.18
C ALA A 27 19.05 1.66 2.58
N ILE A 28 18.90 2.70 3.39
CA ILE A 28 18.27 2.64 4.71
C ILE A 28 16.79 2.24 4.59
N VAL A 29 16.04 2.81 3.63
CA VAL A 29 14.64 2.40 3.36
C VAL A 29 14.56 0.92 3.01
N ALA A 30 15.38 0.48 2.07
CA ALA A 30 15.41 -0.92 1.65
C ALA A 30 15.81 -1.84 2.81
N ALA A 31 16.81 -1.45 3.61
CA ALA A 31 17.26 -2.19 4.77
C ALA A 31 16.18 -2.26 5.86
N ILE A 32 15.49 -1.14 6.16
CA ILE A 32 14.37 -1.13 7.11
C ILE A 32 13.24 -2.02 6.60
N PHE A 33 12.91 -1.94 5.30
CA PHE A 33 11.86 -2.77 4.70
C PHE A 33 12.20 -4.26 4.79
N CYS A 34 13.43 -4.65 4.44
CA CYS A 34 13.93 -6.01 4.60
C CYS A 34 13.94 -6.45 6.07
N TYR A 35 14.37 -5.56 6.97
CA TYR A 35 14.43 -5.83 8.41
C TYR A 35 13.03 -6.04 9.01
N LEU A 36 12.05 -5.21 8.66
CA LEU A 36 10.65 -5.36 9.09
C LEU A 36 10.01 -6.66 8.57
N ARG A 37 10.49 -7.16 7.42
CA ARG A 37 9.97 -8.40 6.84
C ARG A 37 10.56 -9.67 7.47
N PHE A 38 11.81 -9.62 7.91
CA PHE A 38 12.53 -10.84 8.28
C PHE A 38 12.91 -10.96 9.77
N ILE A 39 12.77 -9.89 10.55
CA ILE A 39 13.16 -9.88 11.96
C ILE A 39 12.00 -9.36 12.82
N PRO A 40 11.55 -10.14 13.82
CA PRO A 40 10.56 -9.68 14.79
C PRO A 40 11.18 -8.58 15.65
N THR A 41 10.75 -7.34 15.44
CA THR A 41 11.27 -6.16 16.12
C THR A 41 10.25 -5.51 17.02
N ASP A 42 10.76 -4.74 17.97
CA ASP A 42 9.98 -3.73 18.66
C ASP A 42 9.42 -2.74 17.63
N ARG A 43 8.09 -2.83 17.43
CA ARG A 43 7.35 -2.04 16.43
C ARG A 43 7.50 -0.53 16.67
N ALA A 44 7.70 -0.12 17.91
CA ALA A 44 7.88 1.29 18.26
C ALA A 44 9.19 1.83 17.67
N ILE A 45 10.26 1.05 17.67
CA ILE A 45 11.55 1.43 17.08
C ILE A 45 11.42 1.52 15.57
N ALA A 46 10.84 0.49 14.92
CA ALA A 46 10.63 0.46 13.48
C ALA A 46 9.76 1.64 13.02
N PHE A 47 8.67 1.93 13.71
CA PHE A 47 7.79 3.06 13.44
C PHE A 47 8.56 4.38 13.53
N ARG A 48 9.32 4.62 14.61
CA ARG A 48 10.12 5.84 14.78
C ARG A 48 11.18 6.00 13.69
N LEU A 49 11.84 4.92 13.28
CA LEU A 49 12.82 4.96 12.20
C LEU A 49 12.19 5.37 10.87
N VAL A 50 11.07 4.76 10.48
CA VAL A 50 10.34 5.12 9.25
C VAL A 50 9.91 6.59 9.27
N VAL A 51 9.32 7.04 10.38
CA VAL A 51 8.82 8.42 10.51
C VAL A 51 9.98 9.43 10.51
N THR A 52 11.09 9.12 11.20
CA THR A 52 12.30 9.96 11.17
C THR A 52 12.85 10.08 9.76
N MET A 53 12.86 8.99 9.01
CA MET A 53 13.28 9.00 7.61
C MET A 53 12.39 9.88 6.74
N LEU A 54 11.07 9.87 6.93
CA LEU A 54 10.15 10.77 6.23
C LEU A 54 10.48 12.25 6.51
N LEU A 55 10.81 12.61 7.75
CA LEU A 55 11.27 13.96 8.10
C LEU A 55 12.56 14.34 7.37
N LEU A 56 13.56 13.44 7.34
CA LEU A 56 14.82 13.67 6.62
C LEU A 56 14.59 13.83 5.11
N MET A 57 13.70 13.06 4.51
CA MET A 57 13.32 13.20 3.10
C MET A 57 12.68 14.56 2.81
N ASN A 58 11.80 15.06 3.70
CA ASN A 58 11.22 16.39 3.58
C ASN A 58 12.26 17.51 3.68
N LEU A 59 13.21 17.38 4.60
CA LEU A 59 14.30 18.34 4.74
C LEU A 59 15.17 18.37 3.49
N LEU A 60 15.48 17.22 2.92
CA LEU A 60 16.23 17.10 1.66
C LEU A 60 15.46 17.76 0.50
N TYR A 61 14.15 17.44 0.37
CA TYR A 61 13.30 18.05 -0.64
C TYR A 61 13.24 19.58 -0.50
N TRP A 62 12.97 20.09 0.70
CA TRP A 62 12.93 21.53 0.97
C TRP A 62 14.22 22.20 0.52
N ARG A 63 15.38 21.67 0.91
CA ARG A 63 16.68 22.24 0.55
C ARG A 63 16.92 22.24 -0.96
N LEU A 64 16.48 21.19 -1.67
CA LEU A 64 16.57 21.13 -3.13
C LEU A 64 15.63 22.15 -3.79
N ALA A 65 14.40 22.26 -3.31
CA ALA A 65 13.40 23.19 -3.84
C ALA A 65 13.76 24.65 -3.54
N ASP A 66 14.19 24.96 -2.32
CA ASP A 66 14.60 26.30 -1.89
C ASP A 66 15.78 26.84 -2.74
N ARG A 67 16.80 26.01 -2.95
CA ARG A 67 17.93 26.37 -3.82
C ARG A 67 17.49 26.66 -5.26
N ARG A 68 16.51 25.94 -5.78
CA ARG A 68 15.99 26.12 -7.12
C ARG A 68 15.14 27.39 -7.24
N LEU A 69 14.25 27.61 -6.28
CA LEU A 69 13.48 28.87 -6.22
C LEU A 69 14.39 30.10 -6.19
N ASN A 70 15.45 30.06 -5.37
CA ASN A 70 16.43 31.13 -5.29
C ASN A 70 17.22 31.33 -6.60
N ARG A 71 17.41 30.27 -7.40
CA ARG A 71 18.18 30.34 -8.66
C ARG A 71 17.35 30.77 -9.86
N TYR A 72 16.06 30.42 -9.88
CA TYR A 72 15.22 30.59 -11.08
C TYR A 72 14.16 31.67 -10.97
N VAL A 73 13.75 32.07 -9.77
CA VAL A 73 12.88 33.22 -9.57
C VAL A 73 13.73 34.46 -9.40
N LEU A 74 13.91 35.20 -10.51
CA LEU A 74 14.81 36.34 -10.58
C LEU A 74 14.32 37.56 -9.81
N ASP A 75 13.00 37.70 -9.62
CA ASP A 75 12.42 38.77 -8.80
C ASP A 75 12.61 38.47 -7.31
N PRO A 76 13.33 39.36 -6.56
CA PRO A 76 13.66 39.09 -5.16
C PRO A 76 12.43 38.98 -4.24
N MET A 77 11.37 39.74 -4.53
CA MET A 77 10.16 39.76 -3.71
C MET A 77 9.35 38.48 -3.93
N ARG A 78 9.16 38.09 -5.17
CA ARG A 78 8.50 36.83 -5.54
C ARG A 78 9.29 35.61 -5.04
N SER A 79 10.62 35.65 -5.13
CA SER A 79 11.48 34.58 -4.62
C SER A 79 11.31 34.40 -3.11
N ARG A 80 11.32 35.49 -2.34
CA ARG A 80 11.09 35.45 -0.89
C ARG A 80 9.70 34.92 -0.57
N ALA A 81 8.65 35.39 -1.23
CA ALA A 81 7.29 34.94 -1.02
C ALA A 81 7.17 33.42 -1.30
N CYS A 82 7.66 32.93 -2.45
CA CYS A 82 7.62 31.50 -2.79
C CYS A 82 8.39 30.63 -1.78
N ARG A 83 9.55 31.08 -1.34
CA ARG A 83 10.36 30.37 -0.35
C ARG A 83 9.70 30.34 1.03
N THR A 84 9.09 31.42 1.45
CA THR A 84 8.32 31.49 2.71
C THR A 84 7.10 30.56 2.66
N LEU A 85 6.34 30.59 1.56
CA LEU A 85 5.20 29.68 1.36
C LEU A 85 5.63 28.21 1.35
N LEU A 86 6.74 27.90 0.69
CA LEU A 86 7.30 26.55 0.70
C LEU A 86 7.71 26.11 2.12
N ALA A 87 8.38 26.99 2.86
CA ALA A 87 8.79 26.69 4.23
C ALA A 87 7.59 26.48 5.14
N ALA A 88 6.57 27.35 5.05
CA ALA A 88 5.33 27.22 5.80
C ALA A 88 4.58 25.92 5.46
N PHE A 89 4.50 25.57 4.17
CA PHE A 89 3.91 24.29 3.72
C PHE A 89 4.65 23.08 4.30
N ILE A 90 5.98 23.06 4.16
CA ILE A 90 6.81 21.95 4.69
C ILE A 90 6.66 21.85 6.22
N LEU A 91 6.65 22.98 6.92
CA LEU A 91 6.44 22.98 8.36
C LEU A 91 5.06 22.37 8.70
N LEU A 92 3.99 22.90 8.10
CA LEU A 92 2.61 22.45 8.36
C LEU A 92 2.45 20.95 8.11
N ILE A 93 2.96 20.43 6.99
CA ILE A 93 2.81 19.01 6.62
C ILE A 93 3.63 18.09 7.53
N ASN A 94 4.67 18.58 8.17
CA ASN A 94 5.55 17.78 9.02
C ASN A 94 5.20 17.86 10.52
N ILE A 95 4.31 18.74 10.96
CA ILE A 95 3.87 18.79 12.37
C ILE A 95 3.38 17.43 12.87
N PRO A 96 2.43 16.74 12.19
CA PRO A 96 1.96 15.45 12.64
C PRO A 96 3.07 14.38 12.65
N VAL A 97 3.95 14.45 11.65
CA VAL A 97 5.05 13.49 11.50
C VAL A 97 6.07 13.65 12.63
N ALA A 98 6.41 14.88 13.00
CA ALA A 98 7.27 15.17 14.15
C ALA A 98 6.62 14.72 15.47
N ASP A 99 5.33 14.96 15.65
CA ASP A 99 4.60 14.52 16.83
C ASP A 99 4.53 12.99 16.94
N MET A 100 4.39 12.28 15.81
CA MET A 100 4.50 10.81 15.77
C MET A 100 5.88 10.30 16.23
N VAL A 101 6.97 10.99 15.88
CA VAL A 101 8.32 10.62 16.35
C VAL A 101 8.40 10.77 17.87
N LEU A 102 7.90 11.89 18.41
CA LEU A 102 7.99 12.20 19.84
C LEU A 102 7.12 11.23 20.67
N ARG A 103 5.90 10.97 20.24
CA ARG A 103 4.95 10.14 21.00
C ARG A 103 5.06 8.65 20.71
N GLY A 104 5.66 8.26 19.59
CA GLY A 104 5.73 6.87 19.13
C GLY A 104 4.37 6.27 18.72
N ARG A 105 3.36 7.13 18.52
CA ARG A 105 1.99 6.76 18.10
C ARG A 105 1.34 7.84 17.24
N MET A 106 0.26 7.49 16.55
CA MET A 106 -0.56 8.45 15.79
C MET A 106 -1.15 9.50 16.74
N PRO A 107 -1.06 10.79 16.39
CA PRO A 107 -1.68 11.86 17.18
C PRO A 107 -3.21 11.79 17.12
N GLY A 108 -3.87 11.77 18.28
CA GLY A 108 -5.34 11.69 18.38
C GLY A 108 -6.06 12.87 17.70
N TYR A 109 -5.46 14.06 17.67
CA TYR A 109 -6.06 15.23 16.99
C TYR A 109 -6.22 15.03 15.47
N LEU A 110 -5.48 14.12 14.83
CA LEU A 110 -5.65 13.83 13.41
C LEU A 110 -7.02 13.22 13.10
N VAL A 111 -7.66 12.61 14.09
CA VAL A 111 -9.02 12.05 13.94
C VAL A 111 -10.07 13.16 14.00
N THR A 112 -9.82 14.24 14.76
CA THR A 112 -10.77 15.35 14.93
C THR A 112 -10.67 16.41 13.84
N LEU A 113 -9.53 16.51 13.16
CA LEU A 113 -9.35 17.45 12.04
C LEU A 113 -10.14 17.01 10.80
N PRO A 114 -10.47 17.96 9.90
CA PRO A 114 -11.04 17.61 8.59
C PRO A 114 -10.13 16.59 7.88
N SER A 115 -10.73 15.54 7.30
CA SER A 115 -10.00 14.43 6.66
C SER A 115 -8.99 14.89 5.59
N ALA A 116 -9.27 16.02 4.94
CA ALA A 116 -8.40 16.60 3.92
C ALA A 116 -6.97 16.88 4.42
N TYR A 117 -6.78 17.22 5.70
CA TYR A 117 -5.44 17.51 6.23
C TYR A 117 -4.60 16.24 6.48
N PRO A 118 -5.05 15.27 7.30
CA PRO A 118 -4.29 14.03 7.44
C PRO A 118 -4.09 13.28 6.12
N ASP A 119 -5.07 13.32 5.20
CA ASP A 119 -4.93 12.74 3.87
C ASP A 119 -3.85 13.45 3.06
N ALA A 120 -3.80 14.79 3.12
CA ALA A 120 -2.76 15.58 2.51
C ALA A 120 -1.37 15.25 3.07
N VAL A 121 -1.24 15.05 4.38
CA VAL A 121 0.02 14.62 5.03
C VAL A 121 0.49 13.29 4.47
N VAL A 122 -0.38 12.29 4.46
CA VAL A 122 -0.05 10.95 3.96
C VAL A 122 0.32 10.98 2.47
N MET A 123 -0.50 11.63 1.66
CA MET A 123 -0.30 11.70 0.21
C MET A 123 0.98 12.44 -0.18
N TRP A 124 1.29 13.52 0.54
CA TRP A 124 2.55 14.23 0.33
C TRP A 124 3.75 13.32 0.57
N HIS A 125 3.79 12.63 1.72
CA HIS A 125 4.94 11.79 2.08
C HIS A 125 5.09 10.61 1.12
N LEU A 126 3.99 9.97 0.72
CA LEU A 126 4.01 8.90 -0.28
C LEU A 126 4.55 9.40 -1.62
N SER A 127 4.04 10.53 -2.12
CA SER A 127 4.49 11.14 -3.37
C SER A 127 5.97 11.50 -3.33
N LEU A 128 6.44 12.00 -2.19
CA LEU A 128 7.83 12.36 -1.97
C LEU A 128 8.74 11.12 -1.98
N VAL A 129 8.34 10.03 -1.33
CA VAL A 129 9.07 8.74 -1.34
C VAL A 129 9.20 8.22 -2.77
N VAL A 130 8.09 8.14 -3.50
CA VAL A 130 8.08 7.66 -4.89
C VAL A 130 8.97 8.53 -5.79
N LEU A 131 8.82 9.85 -5.70
CA LEU A 131 9.58 10.79 -6.53
C LEU A 131 11.07 10.71 -6.26
N LEU A 132 11.49 10.77 -4.98
CA LEU A 132 12.90 10.73 -4.63
C LEU A 132 13.54 9.37 -4.95
N SER A 133 12.78 8.28 -4.78
CA SER A 133 13.23 6.95 -5.16
C SER A 133 13.42 6.82 -6.67
N ALA A 134 12.48 7.29 -7.48
CA ALA A 134 12.58 7.28 -8.93
C ALA A 134 13.77 8.11 -9.44
N ILE A 135 13.95 9.33 -8.89
CA ILE A 135 15.09 10.20 -9.25
C ILE A 135 16.43 9.53 -8.88
N SER A 136 16.49 8.91 -7.72
CA SER A 136 17.72 8.26 -7.24
C SER A 136 18.04 7.02 -8.06
N LEU A 137 17.05 6.21 -8.41
CA LEU A 137 17.20 5.04 -9.27
C LEU A 137 17.69 5.45 -10.69
N ALA A 138 17.06 6.46 -11.30
CA ALA A 138 17.47 6.97 -12.60
C ALA A 138 18.92 7.46 -12.57
N ARG A 139 19.34 8.15 -11.51
CA ARG A 139 20.75 8.58 -11.33
C ARG A 139 21.70 7.40 -11.17
N LEU A 140 21.31 6.38 -10.39
CA LEU A 140 22.10 5.18 -10.21
C LEU A 140 22.35 4.47 -11.55
N VAL A 141 21.31 4.30 -12.33
CA VAL A 141 21.39 3.69 -13.68
C VAL A 141 22.36 4.47 -14.56
N VAL A 142 22.23 5.80 -14.62
CA VAL A 142 23.15 6.66 -15.41
C VAL A 142 24.60 6.50 -14.93
N VAL A 143 24.83 6.50 -13.61
CA VAL A 143 26.21 6.31 -13.07
C VAL A 143 26.77 4.95 -13.43
N LEU A 144 25.95 3.89 -13.37
CA LEU A 144 26.36 2.54 -13.76
C LEU A 144 26.70 2.46 -15.24
N ILE A 145 25.86 3.02 -16.12
CA ILE A 145 26.13 3.08 -17.57
C ILE A 145 27.44 3.82 -17.84
N CYS A 146 27.65 4.99 -17.22
CA CYS A 146 28.89 5.75 -17.38
C CYS A 146 30.12 4.95 -16.89
N ARG A 147 30.01 4.24 -15.75
CA ARG A 147 31.11 3.41 -15.24
C ARG A 147 31.43 2.24 -16.15
N VAL A 148 30.41 1.55 -16.65
CA VAL A 148 30.57 0.46 -17.61
C VAL A 148 31.21 0.98 -18.90
N GLY A 149 30.76 2.12 -19.44
CA GLY A 149 31.35 2.75 -20.61
C GLY A 149 32.84 3.11 -20.44
N VAL A 150 33.22 3.65 -19.25
CA VAL A 150 34.63 3.93 -18.93
C VAL A 150 35.43 2.64 -18.78
N TRP A 151 34.84 1.59 -18.20
CA TRP A 151 35.51 0.28 -18.04
C TRP A 151 35.76 -0.40 -19.40
N ILE A 152 34.79 -0.35 -20.32
CA ILE A 152 34.92 -0.88 -21.68
C ILE A 152 36.04 -0.14 -22.43
N ARG A 153 36.11 1.19 -22.33
CA ARG A 153 37.16 2.02 -22.97
C ARG A 153 38.55 1.83 -22.39
N ARG A 154 38.67 1.32 -21.16
CA ARG A 154 39.96 1.06 -20.46
C ARG A 154 40.49 -0.36 -20.71
N ARG A 155 39.78 -1.22 -21.44
CA ARG A 155 40.38 -2.50 -21.83
C ARG A 155 41.56 -2.23 -22.74
N PRO A 156 42.79 -2.61 -22.41
CA PRO A 156 43.92 -2.45 -23.27
C PRO A 156 43.68 -3.28 -24.51
N SER A 157 43.69 -2.62 -25.69
CA SER A 157 43.77 -3.31 -26.96
C SER A 157 45.11 -4.06 -26.94
N SER A 158 45.08 -5.36 -26.96
CA SER A 158 46.24 -6.19 -27.20
C SER A 158 46.61 -6.06 -28.69
N GLU A 159 47.34 -5.03 -29.03
CA GLU A 159 48.02 -5.01 -30.31
C GLU A 159 49.25 -5.87 -30.26
N PRO A 160 49.50 -6.72 -31.28
CA PRO A 160 50.74 -7.47 -31.37
C PRO A 160 51.86 -6.49 -31.76
N THR A 161 52.91 -6.46 -30.96
CA THR A 161 54.17 -5.80 -31.26
C THR A 161 54.76 -6.38 -32.54
N ALA A 162 54.74 -5.59 -33.62
CA ALA A 162 55.59 -5.82 -34.77
C ALA A 162 56.76 -4.84 -34.74
N HIS A 163 57.92 -5.42 -34.76
CA HIS A 163 59.22 -4.75 -34.75
C HIS A 163 59.54 -4.00 -36.03
N THR A 164 60.45 -3.01 -35.91
CA THR A 164 61.42 -2.48 -36.84
C THR A 164 61.04 -1.30 -37.72
N ALA A 165 61.68 -0.20 -37.59
CA ALA A 165 62.83 0.34 -38.24
C ALA A 165 62.98 1.87 -38.05
N ALA A 166 64.24 2.30 -38.01
CA ALA A 166 64.75 3.61 -37.63
C ALA A 166 64.61 4.71 -38.69
N PRO A 167 65.09 5.94 -38.44
CA PRO A 167 64.50 7.18 -38.85
C PRO A 167 65.11 7.79 -40.10
N THR A 168 64.34 8.62 -40.82
CA THR A 168 64.93 9.60 -41.78
C THR A 168 64.30 10.97 -41.58
N ASN A 169 65.20 11.95 -41.50
CA ASN A 169 64.98 13.38 -41.44
C ASN A 169 64.33 13.96 -42.72
N GLY A 170 63.53 15.02 -42.53
CA GLY A 170 63.28 15.96 -43.65
C GLY A 170 62.09 16.92 -43.36
N PRO A 171 62.22 18.19 -43.61
CA PRO A 171 61.39 19.24 -43.03
C PRO A 171 60.30 19.78 -44.03
N ALA A 172 59.33 20.42 -43.33
CA ALA A 172 58.49 21.53 -43.78
C ALA A 172 57.45 21.32 -44.93
N ASN A 173 56.27 21.59 -44.72
CA ASN A 173 55.50 22.75 -45.19
C ASN A 173 54.00 22.49 -45.40
N ARG A 174 53.22 23.49 -45.02
CA ARG A 174 51.97 23.99 -45.60
C ARG A 174 50.66 23.21 -45.42
N ALA A 175 49.82 23.90 -44.68
CA ALA A 175 48.52 24.43 -45.05
C ALA A 175 47.60 23.50 -45.89
N GLY A 176 46.50 23.18 -45.31
CA GLY A 176 45.35 22.60 -45.99
C GLY A 176 44.22 22.41 -45.00
N ALA A 177 43.35 23.40 -44.97
CA ALA A 177 42.05 23.26 -44.35
C ALA A 177 41.30 22.07 -45.00
N ARG A 178 40.81 21.16 -44.21
CA ARG A 178 39.73 20.27 -44.60
C ARG A 178 38.76 20.18 -43.43
N ASP A 179 37.61 20.73 -43.68
CA ASP A 179 36.37 20.37 -42.99
C ASP A 179 36.28 18.85 -42.94
N GLY A 180 36.17 18.31 -41.77
CA GLY A 180 36.04 16.89 -41.53
C GLY A 180 35.21 16.67 -40.28
N ASP A 181 33.93 16.55 -40.50
CA ASP A 181 32.99 15.71 -39.76
C ASP A 181 33.46 15.29 -38.37
N SER A 182 33.13 16.08 -37.38
CA SER A 182 33.18 15.66 -35.99
C SER A 182 31.85 15.02 -35.63
N ASP A 183 31.76 13.72 -35.84
CA ASP A 183 30.80 12.88 -35.14
C ASP A 183 30.99 13.01 -33.64
N ASP A 184 30.42 14.04 -33.07
CA ASP A 184 30.31 14.22 -31.63
C ASP A 184 28.92 13.71 -31.19
N PRO A 185 28.81 12.48 -30.68
CA PRO A 185 27.50 11.83 -30.45
C PRO A 185 26.78 12.31 -29.19
N ILE A 186 27.19 13.40 -28.55
CA ILE A 186 26.48 13.96 -27.38
C ILE A 186 26.34 15.47 -27.56
N SER A 187 25.37 15.87 -28.37
CA SER A 187 24.88 17.25 -28.36
C SER A 187 24.53 17.65 -26.90
N PRO A 188 25.00 18.81 -26.40
CA PRO A 188 24.66 19.27 -25.07
C PRO A 188 23.15 19.39 -24.99
N ALA A 189 22.55 18.60 -24.10
CA ALA A 189 21.11 18.54 -23.88
C ALA A 189 20.54 19.95 -23.78
N ASP A 190 19.61 20.28 -24.68
CA ASP A 190 18.92 21.57 -24.81
C ASP A 190 18.66 22.17 -23.39
N PRO A 191 19.18 23.38 -23.13
CA PRO A 191 18.96 24.07 -21.85
C PRO A 191 17.47 24.22 -21.48
N GLY A 192 16.58 24.30 -22.48
CA GLY A 192 15.13 24.35 -22.30
C GLY A 192 14.58 23.03 -21.75
N ARG A 193 14.97 21.89 -22.36
CA ARG A 193 14.60 20.55 -21.90
C ARG A 193 15.10 20.26 -20.47
N ARG A 194 16.32 20.69 -20.17
CA ARG A 194 16.89 20.55 -18.82
C ARG A 194 16.14 21.40 -17.79
N ARG A 195 15.76 22.64 -18.14
CA ARG A 195 14.94 23.53 -17.29
C ARG A 195 13.55 22.95 -17.08
N PHE A 196 12.89 22.47 -18.14
CA PHE A 196 11.58 21.84 -18.07
C PHE A 196 11.58 20.64 -17.13
N LEU A 197 12.49 19.69 -17.30
CA LEU A 197 12.60 18.51 -16.43
C LEU A 197 12.89 18.89 -15.00
N GLN A 198 13.72 19.91 -14.77
CA GLN A 198 14.05 20.37 -13.43
C GLN A 198 12.86 21.04 -12.73
N THR A 199 12.08 21.85 -13.46
CA THR A 199 10.87 22.49 -12.96
C THR A 199 9.78 21.44 -12.71
N ALA A 200 9.57 20.53 -13.65
CA ALA A 200 8.62 19.43 -13.51
C ALA A 200 8.90 18.59 -12.25
N CYS A 201 10.16 18.22 -12.01
CA CYS A 201 10.54 17.47 -10.78
C CYS A 201 10.24 18.22 -9.46
N VAL A 202 10.26 19.56 -9.46
CA VAL A 202 9.93 20.36 -8.28
C VAL A 202 8.43 20.58 -8.17
N SER A 203 7.71 20.70 -9.29
CA SER A 203 6.27 20.99 -9.33
C SER A 203 5.41 19.72 -9.21
N LEU A 204 5.94 18.55 -9.62
CA LEU A 204 5.21 17.26 -9.55
C LEU A 204 4.60 16.95 -8.19
N PRO A 205 5.30 17.12 -7.04
CA PRO A 205 4.69 16.89 -5.74
C PRO A 205 3.54 17.86 -5.43
N ALA A 206 3.68 19.13 -5.86
CA ALA A 206 2.64 20.13 -5.67
C ALA A 206 1.38 19.85 -6.52
N MET A 207 1.54 19.21 -7.68
CA MET A 207 0.43 18.77 -8.54
C MET A 207 -0.12 17.41 -8.10
N ALA A 208 0.73 16.51 -7.63
CA ALA A 208 0.31 15.18 -7.17
C ALA A 208 -0.65 15.26 -6.00
N LEU A 209 -0.49 16.23 -5.11
CA LEU A 209 -1.34 16.42 -3.94
C LEU A 209 -2.81 16.69 -4.29
N PRO A 210 -3.15 17.73 -5.07
CA PRO A 210 -4.55 17.96 -5.47
C PRO A 210 -5.11 16.85 -6.35
N MET A 211 -4.31 16.23 -7.22
CA MET A 211 -4.75 15.08 -8.01
C MET A 211 -5.07 13.86 -7.13
N ALA A 212 -4.26 13.60 -6.13
CA ALA A 212 -4.48 12.52 -5.20
C ALA A 212 -5.74 12.73 -4.35
N VAL A 213 -5.98 13.95 -3.87
CA VAL A 213 -7.21 14.31 -3.14
C VAL A 213 -8.45 14.13 -4.02
N VAL A 214 -8.38 14.55 -5.30
CA VAL A 214 -9.47 14.35 -6.26
C VAL A 214 -9.71 12.87 -6.55
N ALA A 215 -8.65 12.09 -6.72
CA ALA A 215 -8.74 10.65 -6.96
C ALA A 215 -9.32 9.91 -5.74
N ALA A 216 -8.86 10.24 -4.54
CA ALA A 216 -9.39 9.70 -3.29
C ALA A 216 -10.90 9.95 -3.17
N ARG A 217 -11.35 11.19 -3.37
CA ARG A 217 -12.78 11.53 -3.32
C ARG A 217 -13.63 10.83 -4.37
N ARG A 218 -13.09 10.60 -5.58
CA ARG A 218 -13.82 9.83 -6.61
C ARG A 218 -13.98 8.38 -6.21
N GLN A 219 -13.01 7.80 -5.54
CA GLN A 219 -13.03 6.39 -5.11
C GLN A 219 -13.85 6.16 -3.85
N GLU A 220 -13.95 7.14 -2.93
CA GLU A 220 -14.86 7.08 -1.77
C GLU A 220 -16.32 6.81 -2.19
N ASN A 221 -16.72 7.19 -3.41
CA ASN A 221 -18.07 7.02 -3.94
C ASN A 221 -18.24 5.79 -4.84
N ALA A 222 -17.17 5.09 -5.18
CA ALA A 222 -17.17 3.95 -6.11
C ALA A 222 -17.14 2.61 -5.35
N LEU A 223 -18.28 2.24 -4.74
CA LEU A 223 -18.47 0.91 -4.17
C LEU A 223 -18.92 -0.06 -5.27
N LEU A 224 -18.12 -1.06 -5.55
CA LEU A 224 -18.40 -2.11 -6.53
C LEU A 224 -19.29 -3.18 -5.89
N VAL A 225 -20.39 -3.51 -6.52
CA VAL A 225 -21.21 -4.68 -6.18
C VAL A 225 -20.88 -5.80 -7.15
N ARG A 226 -20.35 -6.90 -6.63
CA ARG A 226 -19.93 -8.04 -7.45
C ARG A 226 -20.75 -9.28 -7.12
N ARG A 227 -21.20 -10.03 -8.16
CA ARG A 227 -21.79 -11.34 -8.01
C ARG A 227 -20.77 -12.39 -8.43
N LEU A 228 -20.51 -13.34 -7.53
CA LEU A 228 -19.45 -14.33 -7.68
C LEU A 228 -20.05 -15.75 -7.55
N PRO A 229 -20.23 -16.50 -8.65
CA PRO A 229 -20.47 -17.92 -8.56
C PRO A 229 -19.19 -18.59 -8.07
N LEU A 230 -19.28 -19.34 -6.97
CA LEU A 230 -18.17 -20.06 -6.36
C LEU A 230 -18.46 -21.54 -6.34
N PRO A 231 -17.67 -22.37 -7.03
CA PRO A 231 -17.82 -23.81 -7.00
C PRO A 231 -17.72 -24.37 -5.58
N ALA A 232 -18.74 -25.11 -5.17
CA ALA A 232 -18.85 -25.66 -3.81
C ALA A 232 -19.25 -27.15 -3.85
N PRO A 233 -18.41 -28.04 -4.41
CA PRO A 233 -18.72 -29.47 -4.54
C PRO A 233 -18.88 -30.18 -3.19
N TRP A 234 -18.42 -29.55 -2.11
CA TRP A 234 -18.55 -30.02 -0.73
C TRP A 234 -19.91 -29.72 -0.09
N LEU A 235 -20.71 -28.87 -0.75
CA LEU A 235 -22.00 -28.44 -0.23
C LEU A 235 -23.07 -29.50 -0.51
N PRO A 236 -23.94 -29.85 0.46
CA PRO A 236 -25.11 -30.68 0.21
C PRO A 236 -25.98 -30.15 -0.93
N ASP A 237 -26.51 -31.03 -1.76
CA ASP A 237 -27.28 -30.65 -2.96
C ASP A 237 -28.45 -29.69 -2.65
N ARG A 238 -29.09 -29.84 -1.50
CA ARG A 238 -30.19 -28.97 -1.05
C ARG A 238 -29.77 -27.54 -0.75
N LEU A 239 -28.47 -27.30 -0.50
CA LEU A 239 -27.91 -26.00 -0.24
C LEU A 239 -27.29 -25.37 -1.51
N ARG A 240 -27.31 -26.04 -2.66
CA ARG A 240 -26.82 -25.47 -3.91
C ARG A 240 -27.62 -24.22 -4.28
N GLY A 241 -26.91 -23.19 -4.67
CA GLY A 241 -27.49 -21.88 -4.98
C GLY A 241 -27.59 -20.94 -3.77
N LEU A 242 -27.18 -21.40 -2.56
CA LEU A 242 -27.13 -20.54 -1.36
C LEU A 242 -26.34 -19.27 -1.66
N THR A 243 -26.94 -18.13 -1.30
CA THR A 243 -26.37 -16.82 -1.54
C THR A 243 -25.85 -16.18 -0.26
N ILE A 244 -24.64 -15.61 -0.31
CA ILE A 244 -23.97 -15.00 0.82
C ILE A 244 -23.58 -13.58 0.44
N THR A 245 -24.08 -12.57 1.14
CA THR A 245 -23.49 -11.24 1.08
C THR A 245 -22.27 -11.19 2.00
N HIS A 246 -21.10 -11.03 1.40
CA HIS A 246 -19.83 -10.89 2.11
C HIS A 246 -19.26 -9.48 1.95
N PHE A 247 -18.95 -8.85 3.06
CA PHE A 247 -18.20 -7.61 3.13
C PHE A 247 -17.28 -7.58 4.35
N SER A 248 -16.30 -6.70 4.31
CA SER A 248 -15.24 -6.58 5.32
C SER A 248 -14.74 -5.15 5.39
N ASP A 249 -13.97 -4.84 6.44
CA ASP A 249 -13.16 -3.63 6.49
C ASP A 249 -14.00 -2.36 6.27
N LEU A 250 -15.04 -2.17 7.05
CA LEU A 250 -15.85 -0.95 6.98
C LEU A 250 -15.06 0.28 7.40
N HIS A 251 -14.20 0.15 8.43
CA HIS A 251 -13.42 1.25 8.96
C HIS A 251 -14.25 2.51 9.19
N VAL A 252 -15.40 2.35 9.85
CA VAL A 252 -16.24 3.51 10.19
C VAL A 252 -15.45 4.48 11.03
N GLY A 253 -15.22 5.68 10.51
CA GLY A 253 -14.35 6.64 11.12
C GLY A 253 -13.93 7.76 10.19
N ARG A 254 -12.64 7.86 9.93
CA ARG A 254 -12.03 8.97 9.16
C ARG A 254 -12.44 8.97 7.70
N HIS A 255 -12.32 7.83 7.02
CA HIS A 255 -12.53 7.73 5.57
C HIS A 255 -13.91 7.21 5.21
N TYR A 256 -14.50 6.36 6.04
CA TYR A 256 -15.85 5.85 5.85
C TYR A 256 -16.80 6.49 6.87
N ARG A 257 -17.51 7.54 6.43
CA ARG A 257 -18.34 8.37 7.29
C ARG A 257 -19.69 7.71 7.60
N PRO A 258 -20.31 8.01 8.75
CA PRO A 258 -21.60 7.43 9.11
C PRO A 258 -22.70 7.60 8.07
N TRP A 259 -22.69 8.67 7.27
CA TRP A 259 -23.66 8.87 6.19
C TRP A 259 -23.52 7.90 5.03
N MET A 260 -22.32 7.33 4.81
CA MET A 260 -22.05 6.33 3.77
C MET A 260 -22.66 4.97 4.14
N LEU A 261 -22.89 4.72 5.41
CA LEU A 261 -23.48 3.47 5.92
C LEU A 261 -24.89 3.23 5.37
N ARG A 262 -25.68 4.28 5.09
CA ARG A 262 -27.01 4.11 4.51
C ARG A 262 -26.94 3.43 3.14
N LYS A 263 -26.04 3.88 2.28
CA LYS A 263 -25.83 3.25 0.96
C LYS A 263 -25.43 1.78 1.10
N LEU A 264 -24.64 1.43 2.10
CA LEU A 264 -24.26 0.04 2.38
C LEU A 264 -25.52 -0.77 2.76
N VAL A 265 -26.35 -0.24 3.68
CA VAL A 265 -27.61 -0.91 4.10
C VAL A 265 -28.51 -1.15 2.90
N ASP A 266 -28.72 -0.14 2.06
CA ASP A 266 -29.56 -0.24 0.87
C ASP A 266 -29.04 -1.33 -0.09
N ILE A 267 -27.74 -1.32 -0.39
CA ILE A 267 -27.12 -2.33 -1.26
C ILE A 267 -27.26 -3.73 -0.69
N VAL A 268 -26.99 -3.92 0.61
CA VAL A 268 -27.10 -5.23 1.26
C VAL A 268 -28.56 -5.72 1.24
N GLY A 269 -29.52 -4.80 1.45
CA GLY A 269 -30.94 -5.09 1.32
C GLY A 269 -31.36 -5.52 -0.09
N ASP A 270 -30.87 -4.80 -1.12
CA ASP A 270 -31.16 -5.11 -2.54
C ASP A 270 -30.58 -6.45 -3.00
N LEU A 271 -29.46 -6.90 -2.40
CA LEU A 271 -28.86 -8.20 -2.69
C LEU A 271 -29.71 -9.36 -2.19
N ASN A 272 -30.52 -9.15 -1.15
CA ASN A 272 -31.48 -10.14 -0.61
C ASN A 272 -30.88 -11.55 -0.49
N SER A 273 -29.71 -11.65 0.12
CA SER A 273 -28.98 -12.91 0.26
C SER A 273 -29.48 -13.73 1.45
N ASP A 274 -29.25 -15.03 1.41
CA ASP A 274 -29.63 -16.00 2.44
C ASP A 274 -28.84 -15.81 3.74
N LEU A 275 -27.59 -15.41 3.62
CA LEU A 275 -26.67 -15.13 4.74
C LEU A 275 -25.93 -13.80 4.52
N ILE A 276 -25.56 -13.15 5.64
CA ILE A 276 -24.63 -12.03 5.64
C ILE A 276 -23.42 -12.42 6.49
N LEU A 277 -22.22 -12.38 5.91
CA LEU A 277 -20.97 -12.74 6.57
C LEU A 277 -20.00 -11.55 6.55
N VAL A 278 -19.54 -11.13 7.73
CA VAL A 278 -18.72 -9.93 7.91
C VAL A 278 -17.39 -10.29 8.54
N THR A 279 -16.30 -9.99 7.87
CA THR A 279 -14.97 -10.41 8.30
C THR A 279 -14.15 -9.29 8.93
N GLY A 280 -14.70 -8.62 9.96
CA GLY A 280 -13.98 -7.72 10.86
C GLY A 280 -13.72 -6.30 10.34
N ASP A 281 -12.98 -5.55 11.14
CA ASP A 281 -12.61 -4.15 10.94
C ASP A 281 -13.84 -3.24 10.71
N ILE A 282 -14.77 -3.30 11.67
CA ILE A 282 -15.99 -2.49 11.66
C ILE A 282 -15.68 -1.02 11.91
N VAL A 283 -14.80 -0.74 12.88
CA VAL A 283 -14.34 0.62 13.22
C VAL A 283 -12.90 0.86 12.78
N ASP A 284 -12.52 2.12 12.55
CA ASP A 284 -11.16 2.47 12.13
C ASP A 284 -10.19 2.47 13.32
N VAL A 285 -10.37 3.36 14.29
CA VAL A 285 -9.41 3.53 15.40
C VAL A 285 -10.06 3.80 16.75
N SER A 286 -11.36 4.02 16.83
CA SER A 286 -12.06 4.38 18.08
C SER A 286 -13.44 3.74 18.15
N ASN A 287 -13.78 3.27 19.33
CA ASN A 287 -15.09 2.75 19.68
C ASN A 287 -16.20 3.82 19.65
N ASP A 288 -15.87 5.11 19.63
CA ASP A 288 -16.83 6.20 19.42
C ASP A 288 -17.62 6.06 18.12
N MET A 289 -17.04 5.38 17.13
CA MET A 289 -17.68 5.12 15.83
C MET A 289 -18.49 3.82 15.81
N LEU A 290 -18.47 3.03 16.87
CA LEU A 290 -19.22 1.77 16.96
C LEU A 290 -20.73 1.98 16.99
N PRO A 291 -21.32 2.95 17.76
CA PRO A 291 -22.76 3.14 17.76
C PRO A 291 -23.39 3.43 16.39
N PRO A 292 -22.86 4.32 15.54
CA PRO A 292 -23.39 4.51 14.20
C PRO A 292 -23.21 3.27 13.30
N ALA A 293 -22.10 2.54 13.42
CA ALA A 293 -21.89 1.28 12.70
C ALA A 293 -22.93 0.23 13.09
N MET A 294 -23.14 0.00 14.39
CA MET A 294 -24.11 -0.94 14.92
C MET A 294 -25.56 -0.60 14.50
N ARG A 295 -25.92 0.68 14.46
CA ARG A 295 -27.26 1.11 13.97
C ARG A 295 -27.45 0.74 12.50
N ALA A 296 -26.42 0.86 11.68
CA ALA A 296 -26.50 0.49 10.27
C ALA A 296 -26.56 -1.04 10.10
N LEU A 297 -25.63 -1.77 10.71
CA LEU A 297 -25.62 -3.25 10.68
C LEU A 297 -26.92 -3.83 11.20
N GLY A 298 -27.50 -3.24 12.27
CA GLY A 298 -28.76 -3.66 12.85
C GLY A 298 -29.99 -3.47 11.95
N GLN A 299 -29.88 -2.80 10.81
CA GLN A 299 -30.93 -2.69 9.78
C GLN A 299 -30.83 -3.79 8.72
N MET A 300 -29.68 -4.45 8.61
CA MET A 300 -29.48 -5.53 7.64
C MET A 300 -30.16 -6.81 8.14
N ARG A 301 -30.71 -7.58 7.22
CA ARG A 301 -31.39 -8.84 7.52
C ARG A 301 -31.04 -9.88 6.45
N ALA A 302 -30.88 -11.11 6.91
CA ALA A 302 -30.80 -12.29 6.06
C ALA A 302 -31.59 -13.44 6.71
N PRO A 303 -32.26 -14.30 5.95
CA PRO A 303 -33.10 -15.38 6.48
C PRO A 303 -32.39 -16.30 7.47
N TYR A 304 -31.10 -16.61 7.20
CA TYR A 304 -30.31 -17.53 8.05
C TYR A 304 -29.28 -16.82 8.93
N GLY A 305 -29.37 -15.50 9.04
CA GLY A 305 -28.60 -14.72 9.99
C GLY A 305 -27.46 -13.92 9.40
N MET A 306 -26.84 -13.14 10.30
CA MET A 306 -25.65 -12.33 10.04
C MET A 306 -24.59 -12.65 11.07
N PHE A 307 -23.41 -13.09 10.60
CA PHE A 307 -22.30 -13.54 11.46
C PHE A 307 -21.08 -12.66 11.23
N HIS A 308 -20.36 -12.40 12.33
CA HIS A 308 -19.18 -11.56 12.35
C HIS A 308 -17.98 -12.29 12.96
N CYS A 309 -16.77 -12.03 12.44
CA CYS A 309 -15.54 -12.24 13.19
C CYS A 309 -14.88 -10.88 13.50
N ILE A 310 -13.87 -10.88 14.36
CA ILE A 310 -13.17 -9.68 14.80
C ILE A 310 -12.00 -9.37 13.87
N GLY A 311 -11.73 -8.08 13.59
CA GLY A 311 -10.54 -7.61 12.89
C GLY A 311 -9.50 -6.98 13.81
N ASN A 312 -8.38 -6.52 13.23
CA ASN A 312 -7.32 -5.90 14.02
C ASN A 312 -7.65 -4.47 14.46
N HIS A 313 -8.41 -3.72 13.67
CA HIS A 313 -8.83 -2.37 14.03
C HIS A 313 -9.88 -2.36 15.15
N ASP A 314 -10.73 -3.36 15.20
CA ASP A 314 -11.72 -3.55 16.25
C ASP A 314 -11.10 -3.71 17.66
N GLN A 315 -9.77 -3.91 17.73
CA GLN A 315 -9.02 -4.11 18.96
C GLN A 315 -8.11 -2.93 19.33
N ILE A 316 -8.06 -1.87 18.53
CA ILE A 316 -7.08 -0.77 18.71
C ILE A 316 -7.38 0.04 19.97
N ASP A 317 -8.64 0.39 20.18
CA ASP A 317 -9.09 1.22 21.31
C ASP A 317 -9.33 0.34 22.56
N ASN A 318 -10.51 -0.19 22.72
CA ASN A 318 -10.89 -1.07 23.82
C ASN A 318 -11.58 -2.32 23.30
N ARG A 319 -10.80 -3.41 23.15
CA ARG A 319 -11.30 -4.71 22.66
C ARG A 319 -12.47 -5.24 23.51
N ALA A 320 -12.38 -5.15 24.84
CA ALA A 320 -13.39 -5.73 25.73
C ALA A 320 -14.74 -5.01 25.58
N GLU A 321 -14.70 -3.69 25.50
CA GLU A 321 -15.88 -2.86 25.24
C GLU A 321 -16.49 -3.14 23.88
N TRP A 322 -15.65 -3.23 22.82
CA TRP A 322 -16.10 -3.55 21.48
C TRP A 322 -16.79 -4.91 21.41
N ILE A 323 -16.19 -5.95 22.02
CA ILE A 323 -16.77 -7.30 22.06
C ILE A 323 -18.10 -7.30 22.82
N ALA A 324 -18.17 -6.64 23.97
CA ALA A 324 -19.39 -6.56 24.76
C ALA A 324 -20.53 -5.93 23.96
N ALA A 325 -20.27 -4.78 23.32
CA ALA A 325 -21.25 -4.08 22.50
C ALA A 325 -21.72 -4.91 21.29
N MET A 326 -20.80 -5.55 20.59
CA MET A 326 -21.15 -6.37 19.43
C MET A 326 -21.96 -7.61 19.80
N ARG A 327 -21.58 -8.32 20.88
CA ARG A 327 -22.30 -9.52 21.35
C ARG A 327 -23.71 -9.25 21.85
N GLU A 328 -23.99 -8.03 22.28
CA GLU A 328 -25.34 -7.64 22.69
C GLU A 328 -26.36 -7.72 21.55
N ARG A 329 -25.92 -7.55 20.29
CA ARG A 329 -26.81 -7.37 19.13
C ARG A 329 -26.54 -8.27 17.95
N PHE A 330 -25.36 -8.89 17.88
CA PHE A 330 -24.92 -9.63 16.70
C PHE A 330 -24.30 -10.98 17.09
N ASP A 331 -24.39 -11.95 16.19
CA ASP A 331 -23.65 -13.21 16.28
C ASP A 331 -22.17 -12.97 15.98
N LEU A 332 -21.43 -12.54 17.03
CA LEU A 332 -19.99 -12.35 16.97
C LEU A 332 -19.27 -13.65 17.37
N LEU A 333 -18.56 -14.22 16.44
CA LEU A 333 -17.78 -15.44 16.58
C LEU A 333 -16.29 -15.11 16.77
N ILE A 334 -15.74 -15.46 17.93
CA ILE A 334 -14.32 -15.29 18.30
C ILE A 334 -13.85 -16.62 18.84
N ASP A 335 -13.11 -17.38 18.05
CA ASP A 335 -12.77 -18.79 18.28
C ASP A 335 -14.01 -19.64 18.59
N GLN A 336 -15.09 -19.35 17.88
CA GLN A 336 -16.40 -19.95 18.08
C GLN A 336 -17.00 -20.36 16.74
N ARG A 337 -17.96 -21.29 16.81
CA ARG A 337 -18.75 -21.70 15.66
C ARG A 337 -20.23 -21.77 16.01
N ARG A 338 -21.05 -21.68 14.97
CA ARG A 338 -22.50 -21.78 15.05
C ARG A 338 -22.99 -22.68 13.89
N SER A 339 -23.59 -23.82 14.23
CA SER A 339 -24.29 -24.63 13.23
C SER A 339 -25.70 -24.07 13.05
N ILE A 340 -26.10 -23.90 11.81
CA ILE A 340 -27.44 -23.45 11.38
C ILE A 340 -28.08 -24.52 10.53
N GLU A 341 -29.40 -24.57 10.53
CA GLU A 341 -30.19 -25.50 9.70
C GLU A 341 -30.84 -24.75 8.55
N ILE A 342 -30.63 -25.23 7.34
CA ILE A 342 -31.17 -24.66 6.11
C ILE A 342 -31.78 -25.81 5.30
N GLY A 343 -33.10 -25.81 5.15
CA GLY A 343 -33.80 -26.84 4.36
C GLY A 343 -33.58 -28.28 4.84
N GLY A 344 -33.33 -28.46 6.14
CA GLY A 344 -33.05 -29.78 6.75
C GLY A 344 -31.59 -30.22 6.68
N GLU A 345 -30.71 -29.41 6.09
CA GLU A 345 -29.27 -29.62 6.05
C GLU A 345 -28.56 -28.70 7.06
N ARG A 346 -27.45 -29.15 7.61
CA ARG A 346 -26.65 -28.34 8.53
C ARG A 346 -25.47 -27.68 7.81
N LEU A 347 -25.21 -26.42 8.18
CA LEU A 347 -24.08 -25.64 7.75
C LEU A 347 -23.46 -24.97 8.96
N THR A 348 -22.16 -25.05 9.12
CA THR A 348 -21.45 -24.44 10.25
C THR A 348 -20.73 -23.16 9.80
N ILE A 349 -21.01 -22.06 10.48
CA ILE A 349 -20.26 -20.81 10.36
C ILE A 349 -19.28 -20.75 11.54
N ALA A 350 -17.99 -20.61 11.24
CA ALA A 350 -16.91 -20.53 12.21
C ALA A 350 -16.22 -19.17 12.13
N GLY A 351 -15.92 -18.54 13.27
CA GLY A 351 -15.23 -17.25 13.31
C GLY A 351 -13.97 -17.34 14.17
N LEU A 352 -12.83 -16.99 13.58
CA LEU A 352 -11.53 -16.97 14.25
C LEU A 352 -11.32 -15.65 14.97
N ASP A 353 -10.58 -15.71 16.07
CA ASP A 353 -10.03 -14.51 16.70
C ASP A 353 -8.88 -13.94 15.86
N PHE A 354 -8.65 -12.63 16.04
CA PHE A 354 -7.50 -11.95 15.50
C PHE A 354 -6.51 -11.64 16.62
N ALA A 355 -5.45 -12.40 16.73
CA ALA A 355 -4.42 -12.13 17.72
C ALA A 355 -3.67 -10.84 17.40
N ARG A 356 -3.49 -9.98 18.39
CA ARG A 356 -2.80 -8.67 18.26
C ARG A 356 -1.37 -8.78 17.69
N ARG A 357 -0.77 -9.96 17.70
CA ARG A 357 0.59 -10.23 17.18
C ARG A 357 0.60 -10.69 15.74
N ASP A 358 -0.57 -10.98 15.16
CA ASP A 358 -0.73 -11.61 13.84
C ASP A 358 -0.76 -10.61 12.67
N LEU A 359 0.03 -9.56 12.74
CA LEU A 359 0.12 -8.59 11.63
C LEU A 359 1.08 -9.02 10.52
N SER A 360 1.72 -10.18 10.62
CA SER A 360 2.67 -10.67 9.62
C SER A 360 2.48 -12.15 9.32
N GLU A 361 2.86 -12.59 8.10
CA GLU A 361 2.92 -13.99 7.67
C GLU A 361 3.74 -14.90 8.61
N LEU A 362 4.58 -14.32 9.43
CA LEU A 362 5.53 -15.02 10.29
C LEU A 362 4.92 -15.58 11.58
N ASN A 363 3.66 -15.26 11.87
CA ASN A 363 2.99 -15.77 13.08
C ASN A 363 2.07 -16.98 12.77
N VAL A 364 2.59 -17.92 12.00
CA VAL A 364 1.91 -19.18 11.65
C VAL A 364 1.38 -19.96 12.87
N PRO A 365 2.06 -20.01 14.04
CA PRO A 365 1.54 -20.72 15.22
C PRO A 365 0.20 -20.18 15.73
N SER A 366 0.00 -18.87 15.64
CA SER A 366 -1.23 -18.23 16.14
C SER A 366 -2.45 -18.55 15.27
N HIS A 367 -2.34 -18.53 13.93
CA HIS A 367 -3.41 -18.97 13.04
C HIS A 367 -3.74 -20.44 13.26
N ALA A 368 -2.73 -21.29 13.48
CA ALA A 368 -2.94 -22.70 13.76
C ALA A 368 -3.66 -22.93 15.10
N TYR A 369 -3.34 -22.13 16.12
CA TYR A 369 -4.00 -22.17 17.43
C TYR A 369 -5.49 -21.79 17.30
N HIS A 370 -5.80 -20.64 16.72
CA HIS A 370 -7.18 -20.17 16.55
C HIS A 370 -8.01 -21.11 15.69
N ALA A 371 -7.45 -21.66 14.60
CA ALA A 371 -8.13 -22.65 13.79
C ALA A 371 -8.40 -23.96 14.57
N GLN A 372 -7.51 -24.35 15.49
CA GLN A 372 -7.70 -25.51 16.35
C GLN A 372 -8.81 -25.27 17.37
N GLU A 373 -8.76 -24.16 18.10
CA GLU A 373 -9.77 -23.82 19.11
C GLU A 373 -11.15 -23.69 18.48
N THR A 374 -11.25 -22.97 17.37
CA THR A 374 -12.52 -22.74 16.66
C THR A 374 -13.17 -24.05 16.21
N LEU A 375 -12.39 -25.04 15.78
CA LEU A 375 -12.88 -26.29 15.21
C LEU A 375 -12.85 -27.45 16.21
N LEU A 376 -12.47 -27.22 17.47
CA LEU A 376 -12.41 -28.25 18.50
C LEU A 376 -13.78 -28.93 18.69
N GLY A 377 -13.84 -30.26 18.44
CA GLY A 377 -15.07 -31.04 18.55
C GLY A 377 -16.09 -30.81 17.43
N HIS A 378 -15.70 -30.20 16.31
CA HIS A 378 -16.54 -30.16 15.12
C HIS A 378 -16.52 -31.54 14.42
N ASP A 379 -17.72 -32.05 14.10
CA ASP A 379 -17.90 -33.26 13.34
C ASP A 379 -18.68 -32.93 12.04
N PRO A 380 -18.04 -33.00 10.87
CA PRO A 380 -18.72 -32.68 9.59
C PRO A 380 -19.97 -33.51 9.33
N ALA A 381 -20.07 -34.71 9.88
CA ALA A 381 -21.24 -35.58 9.68
C ALA A 381 -22.48 -35.10 10.44
N SER A 382 -22.29 -34.53 11.62
CA SER A 382 -23.38 -34.03 12.46
C SER A 382 -23.58 -32.53 12.37
N ASP A 383 -22.51 -31.75 12.17
CA ASP A 383 -22.53 -30.29 12.19
C ASP A 383 -22.59 -29.66 10.79
N GLY A 384 -22.39 -30.50 9.74
CA GLY A 384 -22.32 -30.08 8.36
C GLY A 384 -20.97 -29.44 7.98
N PRO A 385 -20.78 -29.03 6.72
CA PRO A 385 -19.56 -28.40 6.25
C PRO A 385 -19.37 -27.02 6.90
N VAL A 386 -18.11 -26.53 6.92
CA VAL A 386 -17.74 -25.25 7.56
C VAL A 386 -17.49 -24.16 6.54
N ILE A 387 -18.06 -22.98 6.75
CA ILE A 387 -17.60 -21.71 6.20
C ILE A 387 -16.88 -20.95 7.31
N ALA A 388 -15.57 -20.70 7.14
CA ALA A 388 -14.79 -20.00 8.14
C ALA A 388 -14.65 -18.51 7.82
N LEU A 389 -14.84 -17.67 8.84
CA LEU A 389 -14.59 -16.25 8.83
C LEU A 389 -13.25 -16.00 9.52
N ALA A 390 -12.28 -15.50 8.81
CA ALA A 390 -10.99 -15.13 9.37
C ALA A 390 -10.56 -13.79 8.77
N HIS A 391 -10.47 -12.74 9.57
CA HIS A 391 -10.12 -11.44 9.06
C HIS A 391 -8.81 -11.46 8.26
N HIS A 392 -7.76 -12.10 8.81
CA HIS A 392 -6.46 -12.23 8.14
C HIS A 392 -6.43 -13.42 7.16
N PRO A 393 -6.13 -13.22 5.86
CA PRO A 393 -6.24 -14.27 4.84
C PRO A 393 -5.22 -15.42 5.01
N HIS A 394 -4.12 -15.21 5.72
CA HIS A 394 -3.15 -16.29 5.97
C HIS A 394 -3.65 -17.38 6.94
N ALA A 395 -4.76 -17.13 7.66
CA ALA A 395 -5.43 -18.17 8.43
C ALA A 395 -5.93 -19.33 7.54
N PHE A 396 -6.12 -19.08 6.25
CA PHE A 396 -6.53 -20.08 5.26
C PHE A 396 -5.66 -21.34 5.27
N ASP A 397 -4.34 -21.19 5.37
CA ASP A 397 -3.44 -22.35 5.34
C ASP A 397 -3.68 -23.30 6.56
N ALA A 398 -3.95 -22.71 7.74
CA ALA A 398 -4.27 -23.48 8.93
C ALA A 398 -5.67 -24.10 8.91
N LEU A 399 -6.65 -23.38 8.36
CA LEU A 399 -8.03 -23.86 8.18
C LEU A 399 -8.11 -24.97 7.14
N ARG A 400 -7.43 -24.80 5.99
CA ARG A 400 -7.33 -25.82 4.95
C ARG A 400 -6.71 -27.11 5.47
N ALA A 401 -5.65 -27.03 6.27
CA ALA A 401 -5.02 -28.19 6.88
C ALA A 401 -5.97 -28.97 7.81
N ARG A 402 -7.10 -28.37 8.21
CA ARG A 402 -8.17 -28.97 9.00
C ARG A 402 -9.42 -29.33 8.21
N GLY A 403 -9.32 -29.29 6.87
CA GLY A 403 -10.41 -29.69 5.98
C GLY A 403 -11.53 -28.66 5.83
N VAL A 404 -11.32 -27.40 6.20
CA VAL A 404 -12.31 -26.33 5.96
C VAL A 404 -12.41 -26.04 4.47
N PRO A 405 -13.58 -26.23 3.86
CA PRO A 405 -13.72 -26.10 2.40
C PRO A 405 -13.79 -24.63 1.93
N LEU A 406 -14.31 -23.70 2.76
CA LEU A 406 -14.40 -22.29 2.39
C LEU A 406 -13.95 -21.38 3.54
N THR A 407 -13.02 -20.48 3.23
CA THR A 407 -12.60 -19.38 4.11
C THR A 407 -12.94 -18.05 3.46
N LEU A 408 -13.53 -17.14 4.23
CA LEU A 408 -13.78 -15.76 3.84
C LEU A 408 -12.90 -14.83 4.67
N SER A 409 -12.25 -13.87 4.01
CA SER A 409 -11.29 -12.95 4.64
C SER A 409 -11.39 -11.53 4.09
N GLY A 410 -10.79 -10.57 4.82
CA GLY A 410 -10.61 -9.19 4.41
C GLY A 410 -9.17 -8.72 4.63
N HIS A 411 -8.97 -7.64 5.42
CA HIS A 411 -7.70 -7.12 5.93
C HIS A 411 -6.76 -6.46 4.92
N THR A 412 -6.68 -6.97 3.71
CA THR A 412 -5.68 -6.54 2.71
C THR A 412 -6.08 -5.31 1.92
N HIS A 413 -7.37 -4.94 1.97
CA HIS A 413 -7.96 -3.91 1.12
C HIS A 413 -7.67 -4.08 -0.38
N GLY A 414 -7.55 -5.34 -0.83
CA GLY A 414 -7.17 -5.66 -2.20
C GLY A 414 -5.78 -5.16 -2.58
N GLY A 415 -4.87 -5.04 -1.59
CA GLY A 415 -3.54 -4.47 -1.75
C GLY A 415 -3.51 -2.94 -1.85
N GLN A 416 -4.65 -2.29 -1.91
CA GLN A 416 -4.96 -0.86 -1.96
C GLN A 416 -4.22 -0.04 -3.05
N LEU A 417 -2.91 -0.25 -3.23
CA LEU A 417 -2.07 0.40 -4.25
C LEU A 417 -1.52 -0.66 -5.22
N MET A 418 -2.31 -1.00 -6.25
CA MET A 418 -1.99 -2.01 -7.24
C MET A 418 -1.63 -1.38 -8.58
N LEU A 419 -0.61 -1.91 -9.24
CA LEU A 419 -0.24 -1.52 -10.60
C LEU A 419 -1.11 -2.22 -11.65
N THR A 420 -1.61 -3.40 -11.31
CA THR A 420 -2.44 -4.23 -12.18
C THR A 420 -3.92 -4.09 -11.87
N ALA A 421 -4.77 -4.20 -12.90
CA ALA A 421 -6.22 -4.19 -12.74
C ALA A 421 -6.73 -5.44 -11.98
N PRO A 422 -7.94 -5.41 -11.38
CA PRO A 422 -8.50 -6.53 -10.63
C PRO A 422 -8.64 -7.85 -11.41
N GLU A 423 -8.85 -7.78 -12.72
CA GLU A 423 -9.03 -8.94 -13.60
C GLU A 423 -7.69 -9.48 -14.15
N SER A 424 -6.57 -8.87 -13.79
CA SER A 424 -5.24 -9.30 -14.25
C SER A 424 -4.86 -10.65 -13.64
N SER A 425 -4.35 -11.55 -14.46
CA SER A 425 -3.80 -12.84 -13.99
C SER A 425 -2.51 -12.67 -13.16
N LEU A 426 -1.85 -11.52 -13.30
CA LEU A 426 -0.66 -11.15 -12.54
C LEU A 426 -0.99 -9.96 -11.65
N GLU A 427 -0.93 -10.15 -10.35
CA GLU A 427 -1.13 -9.09 -9.38
C GLU A 427 0.21 -8.49 -8.95
N ILE A 428 0.41 -7.19 -9.23
CA ILE A 428 1.59 -6.45 -8.84
C ILE A 428 1.16 -5.18 -8.12
N GLY A 429 1.67 -4.99 -6.91
CA GLY A 429 1.41 -3.79 -6.13
C GLY A 429 2.07 -3.81 -4.76
N ALA A 430 1.79 -2.78 -3.96
CA ALA A 430 2.33 -2.67 -2.60
C ALA A 430 1.89 -3.84 -1.70
N GLY A 431 0.69 -4.38 -1.92
CA GLY A 431 0.16 -5.51 -1.17
C GLY A 431 1.01 -6.78 -1.27
N ASN A 432 1.67 -7.02 -2.42
CA ASN A 432 2.52 -8.21 -2.62
C ASN A 432 3.74 -8.26 -1.69
N ALA A 433 4.16 -7.12 -1.18
CA ALA A 433 5.27 -7.07 -0.23
C ALA A 433 4.85 -7.57 1.17
N LEU A 434 3.55 -7.53 1.47
CA LEU A 434 3.00 -7.83 2.80
C LEU A 434 2.17 -9.12 2.84
N PHE A 435 1.44 -9.43 1.74
CA PHE A 435 0.46 -10.50 1.72
C PHE A 435 0.70 -11.48 0.58
N ARG A 436 0.52 -12.77 0.88
CA ARG A 436 0.48 -13.85 -0.13
C ARG A 436 -0.87 -13.89 -0.84
N TYR A 437 -1.93 -13.64 -0.09
CA TYR A 437 -3.32 -13.61 -0.56
C TYR A 437 -3.81 -12.18 -0.46
N ILE A 438 -4.12 -11.55 -1.62
CA ILE A 438 -4.39 -10.11 -1.66
C ILE A 438 -5.87 -9.82 -1.88
N ARG A 439 -6.51 -10.46 -2.88
CA ARG A 439 -7.91 -10.28 -3.23
C ARG A 439 -8.42 -11.38 -4.13
N GLY A 440 -9.74 -11.59 -4.13
CA GLY A 440 -10.37 -12.56 -5.01
C GLY A 440 -10.28 -13.99 -4.51
N VAL A 441 -10.43 -14.95 -5.41
CA VAL A 441 -10.51 -16.38 -5.10
C VAL A 441 -9.15 -17.05 -5.24
N TYR A 442 -8.76 -17.78 -4.22
CA TYR A 442 -7.62 -18.69 -4.23
C TYR A 442 -8.11 -20.11 -3.95
N GLN A 443 -7.69 -21.06 -4.78
CA GLN A 443 -8.03 -22.47 -4.59
C GLN A 443 -6.77 -23.27 -4.32
N ARG A 444 -6.83 -24.13 -3.30
CA ARG A 444 -5.78 -25.04 -2.90
C ARG A 444 -6.42 -26.36 -2.47
N ASP A 445 -6.07 -27.45 -3.15
CA ASP A 445 -6.69 -28.75 -2.95
C ASP A 445 -8.24 -28.66 -3.06
N ALA A 446 -8.97 -29.16 -2.07
CA ALA A 446 -10.42 -29.08 -2.00
C ALA A 446 -10.95 -27.82 -1.30
N SER A 447 -10.06 -26.88 -0.92
CA SER A 447 -10.41 -25.68 -0.14
C SER A 447 -10.28 -24.42 -0.97
N SER A 448 -11.20 -23.48 -0.76
CA SER A 448 -11.23 -22.16 -1.38
C SER A 448 -11.08 -21.07 -0.32
N LEU A 449 -10.34 -20.03 -0.67
CA LEU A 449 -10.27 -18.75 0.07
C LEU A 449 -10.84 -17.66 -0.82
N PHE A 450 -11.73 -16.85 -0.29
CA PHE A 450 -12.10 -15.57 -0.89
C PHE A 450 -11.61 -14.42 -0.01
N VAL A 451 -10.83 -13.51 -0.60
CA VAL A 451 -10.33 -12.30 0.06
C VAL A 451 -11.07 -11.09 -0.50
N ASN A 452 -11.83 -10.42 0.35
CA ASN A 452 -12.60 -9.22 0.04
C ASN A 452 -11.67 -7.98 0.04
N ALA A 453 -11.86 -7.09 -0.92
CA ALA A 453 -11.08 -5.86 -0.98
C ALA A 453 -11.55 -4.78 0.02
N GLY A 454 -12.58 -5.07 0.83
CA GLY A 454 -13.11 -4.17 1.85
C GLY A 454 -13.99 -3.05 1.31
N VAL A 455 -14.94 -2.61 2.14
CA VAL A 455 -15.88 -1.52 1.82
C VAL A 455 -15.29 -0.16 2.14
N GLY A 456 -14.63 -0.04 3.28
CA GLY A 456 -14.02 1.21 3.76
C GLY A 456 -12.57 1.35 3.35
N ASN A 457 -11.94 2.40 3.87
CA ASN A 457 -10.53 2.71 3.63
C ASN A 457 -9.83 3.03 4.96
N TRP A 458 -8.72 2.39 5.23
CA TRP A 458 -7.81 2.81 6.31
C TRP A 458 -6.78 3.83 5.82
N PHE A 459 -6.62 3.94 4.49
CA PHE A 459 -5.70 4.80 3.77
C PHE A 459 -6.46 5.59 2.69
N PRO A 460 -6.16 6.88 2.44
CA PRO A 460 -7.01 7.76 1.63
C PRO A 460 -7.06 7.43 0.14
N LEU A 461 -6.28 6.49 -0.35
CA LEU A 461 -6.14 6.23 -1.78
C LEU A 461 -6.27 4.74 -2.10
N ARG A 462 -7.08 4.43 -3.10
CA ARG A 462 -7.12 3.13 -3.77
C ARG A 462 -6.71 3.29 -5.23
N ILE A 463 -5.79 2.46 -5.70
CA ILE A 463 -5.38 2.37 -7.12
C ILE A 463 -5.60 0.93 -7.56
N ASN A 464 -6.44 0.71 -8.56
CA ASN A 464 -6.79 -0.62 -9.09
C ASN A 464 -7.21 -1.65 -8.01
N ALA A 465 -7.72 -1.16 -6.90
CA ALA A 465 -8.26 -1.95 -5.78
C ALA A 465 -9.58 -1.31 -5.30
N PRO A 466 -10.65 -1.37 -6.10
CA PRO A 466 -11.92 -0.76 -5.75
C PRO A 466 -12.48 -1.36 -4.45
N ALA A 467 -13.22 -0.53 -3.70
CA ALA A 467 -14.01 -1.01 -2.58
C ALA A 467 -15.13 -1.93 -3.10
N GLU A 468 -15.44 -3.01 -2.39
CA GLU A 468 -16.42 -3.98 -2.87
C GLU A 468 -17.32 -4.56 -1.80
N ILE A 469 -18.56 -4.88 -2.22
CA ILE A 469 -19.46 -5.83 -1.57
C ILE A 469 -19.63 -7.00 -2.54
N VAL A 470 -19.58 -8.22 -2.04
CA VAL A 470 -19.67 -9.40 -2.91
C VAL A 470 -20.83 -10.27 -2.49
N GLN A 471 -21.72 -10.57 -3.44
CA GLN A 471 -22.69 -11.65 -3.30
C GLN A 471 -22.06 -12.93 -3.87
N ILE A 472 -21.76 -13.88 -3.00
CA ILE A 472 -21.26 -15.20 -3.37
C ILE A 472 -22.44 -16.12 -3.53
N GLN A 473 -22.52 -16.80 -4.68
CA GLN A 473 -23.47 -17.89 -4.90
C GLN A 473 -22.71 -19.23 -4.92
N LEU A 474 -23.02 -20.10 -3.99
CA LEU A 474 -22.41 -21.43 -3.91
C LEU A 474 -23.04 -22.36 -4.96
N VAL A 475 -22.25 -22.79 -5.95
CA VAL A 475 -22.74 -23.58 -7.11
C VAL A 475 -22.08 -24.96 -7.20
#